data_efea4b428bb05460e6efa86f6318bebe
#
_entry.id   efea4b428bb05460e6efa86f6318bebe
#
_cell.length_a   1.000
_cell.length_b   1.000
_cell.length_c   1.000
_cell.angle_alpha   90.00
_cell.angle_beta   90.00
_cell.angle_gamma   90.00
#
_symmetry.space_group_name_H-M   'P 1'
#
loop_
_entity.id
_entity.type
_entity.pdbx_description
1 polymer ?
#
loop_
_entity_poly.entity_id
_entity_poly.type
_entity_poly.pdbx_seq_one_letter_code
_entity_poly.pdbx_strand_id
1 'polypeptide(L)'
;MKLSTGKVAFPIEFDNGDEAVIYFNPNDRGIQDRIQGFESSIEKRIKEIDLEKYKSRFDGNVPEIDLDNPEKLLEMSADELKNLQSRLDAVNEIEAEYNKAVKDELDVVFGGKVSDVAFRYCQPFDTVIVEDENGNEKREMYIMHFIHWLMVELKKYGAENKSAMDKHLAKYSK
;
A
#
# COMPACT_ATOMS: atom_id res chain seq x y z
N MET A 1 -3.10 -37.14 7.98
CA MET A 1 -4.17 -36.16 8.25
C MET A 1 -3.72 -34.80 7.79
N LYS A 2 -4.48 -34.10 6.95
CA LYS A 2 -4.17 -32.71 6.55
C LYS A 2 -5.06 -31.76 7.37
N LEU A 3 -4.48 -30.76 8.01
CA LEU A 3 -5.24 -29.73 8.70
C LEU A 3 -5.62 -28.62 7.73
N SER A 4 -6.89 -28.19 7.74
CA SER A 4 -7.33 -27.03 6.98
C SER A 4 -6.83 -25.76 7.67
N THR A 5 -6.24 -24.86 6.91
CA THR A 5 -5.81 -23.54 7.41
C THR A 5 -6.93 -22.50 7.37
N GLY A 6 -8.07 -22.81 6.75
CA GLY A 6 -9.13 -21.85 6.46
C GLY A 6 -8.75 -20.75 5.48
N LYS A 7 -7.54 -20.79 4.89
CA LYS A 7 -7.09 -19.79 3.91
C LYS A 7 -7.85 -19.92 2.61
N VAL A 8 -8.26 -18.79 2.07
CA VAL A 8 -8.92 -18.61 0.78
C VAL A 8 -7.98 -17.86 -0.14
N ALA A 9 -8.03 -18.15 -1.44
CA ALA A 9 -7.27 -17.48 -2.47
C ALA A 9 -8.03 -16.22 -2.92
N PHE A 10 -7.35 -15.09 -2.94
CA PHE A 10 -7.82 -13.82 -3.47
C PHE A 10 -6.94 -13.46 -4.66
N PRO A 11 -7.42 -13.70 -5.90
CA PRO A 11 -6.65 -13.40 -7.10
C PRO A 11 -6.56 -11.88 -7.32
N ILE A 12 -5.40 -11.42 -7.74
CA ILE A 12 -5.13 -10.06 -8.20
C ILE A 12 -4.75 -10.17 -9.66
N GLU A 13 -5.40 -9.39 -10.50
CA GLU A 13 -5.02 -9.16 -11.89
C GLU A 13 -4.46 -7.73 -11.98
N PHE A 14 -3.25 -7.61 -12.53
CA PHE A 14 -2.61 -6.33 -12.75
C PHE A 14 -2.94 -5.81 -14.15
N ASP A 15 -2.84 -4.51 -14.36
CA ASP A 15 -3.12 -3.82 -15.63
C ASP A 15 -2.21 -4.27 -16.80
N ASN A 16 -1.02 -4.81 -16.48
CA ASN A 16 -0.11 -5.40 -17.45
C ASN A 16 -0.47 -6.85 -17.85
N GLY A 17 -1.58 -7.41 -17.31
CA GLY A 17 -2.04 -8.76 -17.54
C GLY A 17 -1.38 -9.84 -16.69
N ASP A 18 -0.49 -9.48 -15.77
CA ASP A 18 0.06 -10.42 -14.81
C ASP A 18 -0.95 -10.75 -13.72
N GLU A 19 -0.85 -11.97 -13.18
CA GLU A 19 -1.70 -12.44 -12.11
C GLU A 19 -0.87 -12.75 -10.85
N ALA A 20 -1.50 -12.58 -9.70
CA ALA A 20 -0.98 -12.99 -8.41
C ALA A 20 -2.10 -13.45 -7.49
N VAL A 21 -1.76 -14.10 -6.37
CA VAL A 21 -2.76 -14.59 -5.41
C VAL A 21 -2.30 -14.29 -4.00
N ILE A 22 -3.19 -13.71 -3.22
CA ILE A 22 -3.03 -13.54 -1.78
C ILE A 22 -3.84 -14.62 -1.06
N TYR A 23 -3.25 -15.25 -0.05
CA TYR A 23 -3.89 -16.30 0.74
C TYR A 23 -4.03 -15.87 2.19
N PHE A 24 -5.27 -15.73 2.66
CA PHE A 24 -5.55 -15.50 4.09
C PHE A 24 -6.91 -16.10 4.48
N ASN A 25 -7.18 -16.18 5.78
CA ASN A 25 -8.48 -16.66 6.30
C ASN A 25 -9.40 -15.45 6.56
N PRO A 26 -10.39 -15.16 5.69
CA PRO A 26 -11.26 -14.00 5.85
C PRO A 26 -12.22 -14.12 7.06
N ASN A 27 -12.37 -15.31 7.65
CA ASN A 27 -13.17 -15.52 8.86
C ASN A 27 -12.35 -15.41 10.15
N ASP A 28 -11.05 -15.15 10.05
CA ASP A 28 -10.21 -14.90 11.22
C ASP A 28 -10.50 -13.50 11.79
N ARG A 29 -11.10 -13.47 12.98
CA ARG A 29 -11.43 -12.21 13.68
C ARG A 29 -10.18 -11.38 13.94
N GLY A 30 -9.06 -12.01 14.24
CA GLY A 30 -7.79 -11.30 14.44
C GLY A 30 -7.31 -10.56 13.19
N ILE A 31 -7.56 -11.11 11.99
CA ILE A 31 -7.29 -10.39 10.72
C ILE A 31 -8.24 -9.21 10.56
N GLN A 32 -9.55 -9.41 10.82
CA GLN A 32 -10.54 -8.33 10.71
C GLN A 32 -10.22 -7.17 11.65
N ASP A 33 -9.88 -7.46 12.91
CA ASP A 33 -9.49 -6.44 13.89
C ASP A 33 -8.21 -5.69 13.45
N ARG A 34 -7.23 -6.40 12.89
CA ARG A 34 -6.00 -5.78 12.39
C ARG A 34 -6.23 -4.92 11.15
N ILE A 35 -7.13 -5.33 10.23
CA ILE A 35 -7.51 -4.49 9.07
C ILE A 35 -8.17 -3.19 9.54
N GLN A 36 -9.06 -3.26 10.55
CA GLN A 36 -9.69 -2.06 11.11
C GLN A 36 -8.68 -1.13 11.81
N GLY A 37 -7.65 -1.70 12.44
CA GLY A 37 -6.58 -0.94 13.10
C GLY A 37 -5.43 -0.51 12.18
N PHE A 38 -5.44 -0.89 10.92
CA PHE A 38 -4.31 -0.75 10.00
C PHE A 38 -3.85 0.71 9.84
N GLU A 39 -4.78 1.63 9.61
CA GLU A 39 -4.48 3.06 9.46
C GLU A 39 -3.78 3.63 10.70
N SER A 40 -4.36 3.39 11.90
CA SER A 40 -3.76 3.82 13.17
C SER A 40 -2.37 3.23 13.41
N SER A 41 -2.18 1.98 13.00
CA SER A 41 -0.90 1.28 13.16
C SER A 41 0.17 1.87 12.24
N ILE A 42 -0.19 2.18 10.99
CA ILE A 42 0.71 2.87 10.05
C ILE A 42 1.07 4.26 10.57
N GLU A 43 0.09 5.05 11.02
CA GLU A 43 0.36 6.38 11.58
C GLU A 43 1.35 6.32 12.75
N LYS A 44 1.20 5.32 13.62
CA LYS A 44 2.12 5.12 14.74
C LYS A 44 3.53 4.82 14.25
N ARG A 45 3.69 3.88 13.31
CA ARG A 45 5.00 3.52 12.74
C ARG A 45 5.67 4.69 12.03
N ILE A 46 4.90 5.49 11.28
CA ILE A 46 5.41 6.69 10.62
C ILE A 46 5.94 7.70 11.65
N LYS A 47 5.23 7.89 12.76
CA LYS A 47 5.68 8.78 13.85
C LYS A 47 6.93 8.28 14.58
N GLU A 48 7.23 6.97 14.52
CA GLU A 48 8.43 6.37 15.10
C GLU A 48 9.66 6.53 14.18
N ILE A 49 9.49 6.96 12.92
CA ILE A 49 10.60 7.23 12.01
C ILE A 49 11.36 8.46 12.49
N ASP A 50 12.65 8.30 12.74
CA ASP A 50 13.53 9.38 13.19
C ASP A 50 13.89 10.31 12.04
N LEU A 51 13.10 11.37 11.85
CA LEU A 51 13.34 12.38 10.81
C LEU A 51 14.47 13.35 11.19
N GLU A 52 14.86 13.44 12.47
CA GLU A 52 15.95 14.35 12.91
C GLU A 52 17.29 13.98 12.26
N LYS A 53 17.51 12.70 11.96
CA LYS A 53 18.73 12.25 11.26
C LYS A 53 18.90 12.84 9.84
N TYR A 54 17.79 13.32 9.25
CA TYR A 54 17.80 13.93 7.91
C TYR A 54 17.88 15.47 7.95
N LYS A 55 17.61 16.06 9.11
CA LYS A 55 17.44 17.51 9.26
C LYS A 55 18.62 18.32 8.71
N SER A 56 19.85 17.89 9.00
CA SER A 56 21.06 18.56 8.50
C SER A 56 21.21 18.58 6.99
N ARG A 57 20.54 17.65 6.28
CA ARG A 57 20.54 17.63 4.82
C ARG A 57 19.58 18.64 4.21
N PHE A 58 18.62 19.16 5.01
CA PHE A 58 17.68 20.19 4.62
C PHE A 58 18.11 21.60 5.07
N ASP A 59 19.14 21.69 5.91
CA ASP A 59 19.73 22.97 6.31
C ASP A 59 20.54 23.56 5.14
N GLY A 60 20.44 24.87 4.95
CA GLY A 60 21.15 25.61 3.91
C GLY A 60 20.25 26.15 2.78
N ASN A 61 20.76 27.17 2.11
CA ASN A 61 20.07 27.74 0.94
C ASN A 61 20.29 26.82 -0.28
N VAL A 62 19.20 26.23 -0.73
CA VAL A 62 19.14 25.67 -2.09
C VAL A 62 18.23 26.58 -2.88
N PRO A 63 18.63 27.02 -4.07
CA PRO A 63 17.77 27.77 -4.97
C PRO A 63 16.48 27.00 -5.22
N GLU A 64 15.37 27.70 -5.30
CA GLU A 64 14.09 27.11 -5.69
C GLU A 64 14.24 26.48 -7.09
N ILE A 65 13.98 25.17 -7.15
CA ILE A 65 14.06 24.45 -8.42
C ILE A 65 12.82 24.79 -9.22
N ASP A 66 13.03 25.53 -10.26
CA ASP A 66 12.01 25.79 -11.27
C ASP A 66 12.03 24.64 -12.28
N LEU A 67 11.13 23.67 -12.10
CA LEU A 67 11.03 22.49 -12.97
C LEU A 67 10.63 22.86 -14.40
N ASP A 68 10.02 24.04 -14.59
CA ASP A 68 9.65 24.57 -15.90
C ASP A 68 10.85 25.20 -16.64
N ASN A 69 11.97 25.39 -15.93
CA ASN A 69 13.19 26.01 -16.49
C ASN A 69 14.46 25.23 -16.13
N PRO A 70 14.67 24.06 -16.78
CA PRO A 70 15.81 23.18 -16.47
C PRO A 70 17.18 23.83 -16.75
N GLU A 71 17.24 24.92 -17.52
CA GLU A 71 18.49 25.64 -17.79
C GLU A 71 19.09 26.25 -16.51
N LYS A 72 18.24 26.59 -15.51
CA LYS A 72 18.73 27.06 -14.22
C LYS A 72 19.60 26.04 -13.47
N LEU A 73 19.39 24.74 -13.71
CA LEU A 73 20.25 23.70 -13.12
C LEU A 73 21.68 23.77 -13.66
N LEU A 74 21.87 24.24 -14.89
CA LEU A 74 23.20 24.39 -15.53
C LEU A 74 23.96 25.61 -14.97
N GLU A 75 23.26 26.56 -14.35
CA GLU A 75 23.85 27.76 -13.75
C GLU A 75 24.26 27.53 -12.28
N MET A 76 23.87 26.39 -11.68
CA MET A 76 24.20 26.08 -10.29
C MET A 76 25.68 25.78 -10.11
N SER A 77 26.24 26.27 -9.01
CA SER A 77 27.58 25.91 -8.59
C SER A 77 27.67 24.42 -8.18
N ALA A 78 28.89 23.89 -8.16
CA ALA A 78 29.11 22.49 -7.75
C ALA A 78 28.64 22.22 -6.31
N ASP A 79 28.73 23.21 -5.40
CA ASP A 79 28.27 23.06 -4.01
C ASP A 79 26.73 23.05 -3.93
N GLU A 80 26.05 23.87 -4.71
CA GLU A 80 24.58 23.89 -4.79
C GLU A 80 24.05 22.57 -5.37
N LEU A 81 24.66 22.04 -6.43
CA LEU A 81 24.31 20.73 -6.99
C LEU A 81 24.52 19.61 -5.99
N LYS A 82 25.60 19.62 -5.23
CA LYS A 82 25.88 18.64 -4.18
C LYS A 82 24.86 18.72 -3.04
N ASN A 83 24.48 19.91 -2.61
CA ASN A 83 23.44 20.10 -1.61
C ASN A 83 22.07 19.63 -2.10
N LEU A 84 21.73 19.92 -3.35
CA LEU A 84 20.51 19.43 -3.98
C LEU A 84 20.48 17.89 -4.02
N GLN A 85 21.57 17.27 -4.48
CA GLN A 85 21.67 15.80 -4.49
C GLN A 85 21.49 15.21 -3.08
N SER A 86 22.15 15.77 -2.07
CA SER A 86 22.01 15.31 -0.68
C SER A 86 20.58 15.38 -0.17
N ARG A 87 19.81 16.42 -0.57
CA ARG A 87 18.39 16.54 -0.21
C ARG A 87 17.52 15.52 -0.93
N LEU A 88 17.75 15.32 -2.22
CA LEU A 88 17.03 14.31 -3.00
C LEU A 88 17.27 12.91 -2.42
N ASP A 89 18.52 12.60 -2.06
CA ASP A 89 18.86 11.34 -1.41
C ASP A 89 18.14 11.20 -0.06
N ALA A 90 18.06 12.27 0.74
CA ALA A 90 17.31 12.27 2.00
C ALA A 90 15.81 12.04 1.80
N VAL A 91 15.20 12.68 0.81
CA VAL A 91 13.79 12.46 0.45
C VAL A 91 13.55 11.01 0.07
N ASN A 92 14.39 10.45 -0.82
CA ASN A 92 14.28 9.06 -1.25
C ASN A 92 14.44 8.07 -0.08
N GLU A 93 15.38 8.35 0.84
CA GLU A 93 15.58 7.52 2.05
C GLU A 93 14.35 7.58 2.98
N ILE A 94 13.77 8.76 3.20
CA ILE A 94 12.55 8.95 4.01
C ILE A 94 11.38 8.20 3.36
N GLU A 95 11.21 8.34 2.05
CA GLU A 95 10.16 7.63 1.31
C GLU A 95 10.32 6.11 1.41
N ALA A 96 11.55 5.60 1.30
CA ALA A 96 11.83 4.18 1.46
C ALA A 96 11.48 3.67 2.87
N GLU A 97 11.72 4.47 3.92
CA GLU A 97 11.32 4.12 5.30
C GLU A 97 9.79 4.10 5.46
N TYR A 98 9.07 5.05 4.87
CA TYR A 98 7.61 5.07 4.89
C TYR A 98 7.03 3.87 4.13
N ASN A 99 7.51 3.61 2.93
CA ASN A 99 7.11 2.46 2.14
C ASN A 99 7.36 1.15 2.89
N LYS A 100 8.52 1.03 3.55
CA LYS A 100 8.84 -0.13 4.38
C LYS A 100 7.88 -0.27 5.56
N ALA A 101 7.55 0.81 6.26
CA ALA A 101 6.63 0.78 7.39
C ALA A 101 5.25 0.25 6.99
N VAL A 102 4.73 0.67 5.82
CA VAL A 102 3.45 0.19 5.28
C VAL A 102 3.52 -1.29 4.91
N LYS A 103 4.59 -1.72 4.24
CA LYS A 103 4.79 -3.11 3.84
C LYS A 103 4.87 -4.04 5.05
N ASP A 104 5.68 -3.68 6.04
CA ASP A 104 5.84 -4.44 7.29
C ASP A 104 4.50 -4.57 8.03
N GLU A 105 3.70 -3.50 8.08
CA GLU A 105 2.39 -3.53 8.74
C GLU A 105 1.39 -4.39 7.99
N LEU A 106 1.37 -4.32 6.66
CA LEU A 106 0.52 -5.18 5.84
C LEU A 106 0.83 -6.66 6.09
N ASP A 107 2.11 -7.02 6.16
CA ASP A 107 2.55 -8.38 6.43
C ASP A 107 2.16 -8.85 7.84
N VAL A 108 2.16 -7.95 8.84
CA VAL A 108 1.64 -8.23 10.19
C VAL A 108 0.13 -8.49 10.16
N VAL A 109 -0.63 -7.67 9.43
CA VAL A 109 -2.10 -7.82 9.32
C VAL A 109 -2.46 -9.21 8.81
N PHE A 110 -1.82 -9.67 7.75
CA PHE A 110 -2.16 -10.93 7.08
C PHE A 110 -1.37 -12.15 7.59
N GLY A 111 -0.39 -11.94 8.45
CA GLY A 111 0.46 -13.01 8.98
C GLY A 111 1.30 -13.68 7.90
N GLY A 112 1.81 -12.93 6.93
CA GLY A 112 2.62 -13.43 5.83
C GLY A 112 3.09 -12.33 4.88
N LYS A 113 3.81 -12.68 3.83
CA LYS A 113 4.41 -11.76 2.86
C LYS A 113 3.39 -11.30 1.80
N VAL A 114 2.33 -10.65 2.23
CA VAL A 114 1.32 -10.09 1.33
C VAL A 114 1.84 -8.85 0.61
N SER A 115 2.72 -8.10 1.26
CA SER A 115 3.32 -6.90 0.70
C SER A 115 4.14 -7.17 -0.57
N ASP A 116 4.85 -8.30 -0.65
CA ASP A 116 5.62 -8.69 -1.83
C ASP A 116 4.73 -8.91 -3.07
N VAL A 117 3.47 -9.29 -2.84
CA VAL A 117 2.47 -9.48 -3.90
C VAL A 117 1.76 -8.18 -4.21
N ALA A 118 1.24 -7.50 -3.18
CA ALA A 118 0.47 -6.27 -3.32
C ALA A 118 1.29 -5.16 -3.99
N PHE A 119 2.55 -5.01 -3.62
CA PHE A 119 3.45 -3.94 -4.11
C PHE A 119 4.51 -4.44 -5.09
N ARG A 120 4.13 -5.40 -5.95
CA ARG A 120 5.05 -5.97 -6.95
C ARG A 120 5.51 -4.94 -7.97
N TYR A 121 4.63 -4.04 -8.40
CA TYR A 121 4.87 -3.07 -9.47
C TYR A 121 4.86 -1.62 -9.02
N CYS A 122 4.22 -1.32 -7.89
CA CYS A 122 4.12 0.03 -7.32
C CYS A 122 4.54 0.01 -5.86
N GLN A 123 5.08 1.14 -5.37
CA GLN A 123 5.28 1.33 -3.95
C GLN A 123 3.96 1.78 -3.29
N PRO A 124 3.81 1.59 -1.95
CA PRO A 124 2.60 2.00 -1.24
C PRO A 124 2.13 3.43 -1.48
N PHE A 125 3.06 4.38 -1.58
CA PHE A 125 2.76 5.80 -1.74
C PHE A 125 2.83 6.29 -3.20
N ASP A 126 3.09 5.41 -4.16
CA ASP A 126 2.99 5.78 -5.57
C ASP A 126 1.57 6.24 -5.88
N THR A 127 1.48 7.25 -6.74
CA THR A 127 0.20 7.75 -7.25
C THR A 127 -0.22 6.96 -8.47
N VAL A 128 -1.41 6.39 -8.43
CA VAL A 128 -2.04 5.70 -9.56
C VAL A 128 -3.27 6.43 -10.04
N ILE A 129 -3.58 6.27 -11.32
CA ILE A 129 -4.80 6.79 -11.92
C ILE A 129 -5.80 5.63 -11.95
N VAL A 130 -6.96 5.84 -11.35
CA VAL A 130 -8.03 4.85 -11.27
C VAL A 130 -9.35 5.49 -11.74
N GLU A 131 -10.27 4.69 -12.25
CA GLU A 131 -11.62 5.14 -12.58
C GLU A 131 -12.52 5.04 -11.34
N ASP A 132 -13.32 6.09 -11.10
CA ASP A 132 -14.39 6.06 -10.10
C ASP A 132 -15.62 5.31 -10.63
N GLU A 133 -16.66 5.16 -9.79
CA GLU A 133 -17.92 4.49 -10.13
C GLU A 133 -18.67 5.16 -11.30
N ASN A 134 -18.31 6.38 -11.67
CA ASN A 134 -18.91 7.15 -12.76
C ASN A 134 -18.03 7.13 -14.01
N GLY A 135 -16.90 6.44 -14.01
CA GLY A 135 -15.95 6.39 -15.11
C GLY A 135 -15.04 7.63 -15.21
N ASN A 136 -14.93 8.43 -14.14
CA ASN A 136 -14.02 9.57 -14.12
C ASN A 136 -12.66 9.13 -13.58
N GLU A 137 -11.58 9.60 -14.19
CA GLU A 137 -10.25 9.41 -13.68
C GLU A 137 -10.04 10.17 -12.37
N LYS A 138 -9.51 9.48 -11.35
CA LYS A 138 -9.01 10.09 -10.12
C LYS A 138 -7.61 9.59 -9.81
N ARG A 139 -6.84 10.42 -9.10
CA ARG A 139 -5.52 10.03 -8.57
C ARG A 139 -5.66 9.62 -7.12
N GLU A 140 -5.10 8.47 -6.78
CA GLU A 140 -5.02 8.02 -5.39
C GLU A 140 -3.70 7.31 -5.11
N MET A 141 -3.33 7.19 -3.83
CA MET A 141 -2.17 6.40 -3.43
C MET A 141 -2.45 4.92 -3.65
N TYR A 142 -1.46 4.18 -4.13
CA TYR A 142 -1.60 2.76 -4.46
C TYR A 142 -2.06 1.90 -3.27
N ILE A 143 -1.60 2.21 -2.05
CA ILE A 143 -2.09 1.52 -0.84
C ILE A 143 -3.60 1.67 -0.65
N MET A 144 -4.18 2.86 -0.94
CA MET A 144 -5.62 3.09 -0.82
C MET A 144 -6.38 2.30 -1.88
N HIS A 145 -5.85 2.25 -3.11
CA HIS A 145 -6.39 1.43 -4.18
C HIS A 145 -6.40 -0.07 -3.79
N PHE A 146 -5.29 -0.57 -3.26
CA PHE A 146 -5.19 -1.95 -2.78
C PHE A 146 -6.18 -2.25 -1.65
N ILE A 147 -6.32 -1.38 -0.66
CA ILE A 147 -7.28 -1.56 0.44
C ILE A 147 -8.72 -1.54 -0.09
N HIS A 148 -9.03 -0.65 -1.03
CA HIS A 148 -10.36 -0.63 -1.67
C HIS A 148 -10.65 -1.96 -2.37
N TRP A 149 -9.74 -2.43 -3.23
CA TRP A 149 -9.86 -3.74 -3.87
C TRP A 149 -10.10 -4.85 -2.85
N LEU A 150 -9.31 -4.91 -1.78
CA LEU A 150 -9.43 -5.91 -0.73
C LEU A 150 -10.82 -5.89 -0.08
N MET A 151 -11.35 -4.70 0.23
CA MET A 151 -12.68 -4.56 0.84
C MET A 151 -13.79 -5.03 -0.09
N VAL A 152 -13.66 -4.82 -1.39
CA VAL A 152 -14.59 -5.34 -2.41
C VAL A 152 -14.56 -6.86 -2.44
N GLU A 153 -13.38 -7.47 -2.48
CA GLU A 153 -13.23 -8.93 -2.48
C GLU A 153 -13.76 -9.58 -1.19
N LEU A 154 -13.53 -8.97 -0.03
CA LEU A 154 -14.08 -9.44 1.23
C LEU A 154 -15.62 -9.39 1.26
N LYS A 155 -16.22 -8.34 0.70
CA LYS A 155 -17.69 -8.24 0.58
C LYS A 155 -18.26 -9.32 -0.35
N LYS A 156 -17.64 -9.58 -1.48
CA LYS A 156 -18.02 -10.66 -2.41
C LYS A 156 -17.96 -12.01 -1.71
N TYR A 157 -16.86 -12.33 -1.05
CA TYR A 157 -16.69 -13.56 -0.28
C TYR A 157 -17.77 -13.72 0.80
N GLY A 158 -18.07 -12.66 1.55
CA GLY A 158 -19.13 -12.67 2.57
C GLY A 158 -20.51 -12.95 1.98
N ALA A 159 -20.85 -12.36 0.85
CA ALA A 159 -22.11 -12.57 0.16
C ALA A 159 -22.27 -14.01 -0.37
N GLU A 160 -21.20 -14.57 -0.97
CA GLU A 160 -21.17 -15.94 -1.48
C GLU A 160 -21.36 -16.97 -0.36
N ASN A 161 -20.67 -16.79 0.76
CA ASN A 161 -20.80 -17.67 1.92
C ASN A 161 -22.20 -17.62 2.55
N LYS A 162 -22.81 -16.45 2.65
CA LYS A 162 -24.19 -16.31 3.13
C LYS A 162 -25.15 -17.06 2.22
N SER A 163 -25.04 -16.88 0.89
CA SER A 163 -25.86 -17.59 -0.09
C SER A 163 -25.68 -19.11 -0.04
N ALA A 164 -24.43 -19.59 0.16
CA ALA A 164 -24.15 -21.01 0.31
C ALA A 164 -24.77 -21.59 1.59
N MET A 165 -24.71 -20.85 2.71
CA MET A 165 -25.30 -21.25 3.98
C MET A 165 -26.84 -21.28 3.91
N ASP A 166 -27.45 -20.27 3.29
CA ASP A 166 -28.91 -20.20 3.10
C ASP A 166 -29.42 -21.37 2.23
N LYS A 167 -28.71 -21.71 1.16
CA LYS A 167 -29.02 -22.89 0.33
C LYS A 167 -28.86 -24.21 1.11
N HIS A 168 -27.89 -24.28 2.00
CA HIS A 168 -27.69 -25.47 2.85
C HIS A 168 -28.82 -25.62 3.87
N LEU A 169 -29.16 -24.54 4.55
CA LEU A 169 -30.27 -24.52 5.52
C LEU A 169 -31.62 -24.86 4.88
N ALA A 170 -31.89 -24.38 3.67
CA ALA A 170 -33.10 -24.67 2.92
C ALA A 170 -33.29 -26.16 2.61
N LYS A 171 -32.22 -26.97 2.60
CA LYS A 171 -32.27 -28.42 2.40
C LYS A 171 -32.75 -29.15 3.67
N TYR A 172 -32.61 -28.56 4.84
CA TYR A 172 -33.00 -29.15 6.15
C TYR A 172 -34.32 -28.61 6.71
N SER A 173 -34.91 -27.62 6.05
CA SER A 173 -36.19 -27.02 6.45
C SER A 173 -37.41 -27.62 5.74
N LYS A 174 -37.29 -28.88 5.25
CA LYS A 174 -38.40 -29.63 4.67
C LYS A 174 -38.84 -30.76 5.59
#